data_f17e9b52f35a85c98f094acd6d11b520
#
_entry.id   f17e9b52f35a85c98f094acd6d11b520
#
_cell.length_a   1.000
_cell.length_b   1.000
_cell.length_c   1.000
_cell.angle_alpha   90.00
_cell.angle_beta   90.00
_cell.angle_gamma   90.00
#
_symmetry.space_group_name_H-M   'P 1'
#
loop_
_entity.id
_entity.type
_entity.pdbx_description
1 polymer ?
#
loop_
_entity_poly.entity_id
_entity_poly.type
_entity_poly.pdbx_seq_one_letter_code
_entity_poly.pdbx_strand_id
1 'polypeptide(L)'
;MPLSDYLPLRTASALHLKSAGEIDHSFALSQMEPVARALDLCIADLRKVWNITDAAKDIGPTATPKAPLFSYFESADYPTVAARGEATGTVALVTLIDEAGKVASCMVTQTSGYASLDAQSCAIITVRAKFNPAIVDGKPAKSGMTSRIRWMLP
;
A
#
# COMPACT_ATOMS: atom_id res chain seq x y z
N MET A 1 3.45 2.67 -9.38
CA MET A 1 3.47 3.68 -10.44
C MET A 1 4.45 4.76 -10.00
N PRO A 2 5.58 4.95 -10.67
CA PRO A 2 6.53 5.96 -10.28
C PRO A 2 5.96 7.37 -10.49
N LEU A 3 6.40 8.34 -9.69
CA LEU A 3 5.96 9.74 -9.78
C LEU A 3 6.22 10.37 -11.16
N SER A 4 7.23 9.86 -11.90
CA SER A 4 7.52 10.26 -13.28
C SER A 4 6.34 10.06 -14.23
N ASP A 5 5.47 9.08 -13.97
CA ASP A 5 4.34 8.73 -14.82
C ASP A 5 3.17 9.72 -14.64
N TYR A 6 3.18 10.52 -13.56
CA TYR A 6 2.19 11.57 -13.30
C TYR A 6 2.47 12.90 -13.98
N LEU A 7 3.75 13.19 -14.29
CA LEU A 7 4.14 14.47 -14.89
C LEU A 7 3.41 14.80 -16.20
N PRO A 8 3.21 13.82 -17.11
CA PRO A 8 2.47 14.08 -18.35
C PRO A 8 0.97 14.39 -18.10
N LEU A 9 0.37 13.88 -17.03
CA LEU A 9 -1.05 14.09 -16.73
C LEU A 9 -1.36 15.51 -16.25
N ARG A 10 -0.39 16.23 -15.69
CA ARG A 10 -0.56 17.61 -15.20
C ARG A 10 -0.88 18.61 -16.31
N THR A 11 -0.31 18.39 -17.46
CA THR A 11 -0.45 19.27 -18.64
C THR A 11 -1.32 18.63 -19.73
N ALA A 12 -1.86 17.44 -19.48
CA ALA A 12 -2.70 16.76 -20.44
C ALA A 12 -4.01 17.52 -20.64
N SER A 13 -4.33 17.87 -21.87
CA SER A 13 -5.60 18.50 -22.27
C SER A 13 -6.63 17.49 -22.77
N ALA A 14 -6.21 16.26 -23.05
CA ALA A 14 -7.07 15.19 -23.52
C ALA A 14 -6.55 13.81 -23.12
N LEU A 15 -7.46 12.88 -22.89
CA LEU A 15 -7.22 11.46 -22.76
C LEU A 15 -7.74 10.73 -23.99
N HIS A 16 -6.87 10.01 -24.68
CA HIS A 16 -7.24 9.14 -25.79
C HIS A 16 -7.28 7.70 -25.34
N LEU A 17 -8.44 7.07 -25.46
CA LEU A 17 -8.61 5.64 -25.24
C LEU A 17 -8.72 4.95 -26.61
N LYS A 18 -7.74 4.10 -26.90
CA LYS A 18 -7.70 3.31 -28.12
C LYS A 18 -7.62 1.83 -27.79
N SER A 19 -8.58 1.07 -28.28
CA SER A 19 -8.60 -0.39 -28.23
C SER A 19 -8.45 -0.95 -29.64
N ALA A 20 -7.82 -2.10 -29.77
CA ALA A 20 -7.57 -2.75 -31.05
C ALA A 20 -8.89 -3.11 -31.76
N GLY A 21 -9.50 -2.15 -32.41
CA GLY A 21 -10.55 -2.33 -33.42
C GLY A 21 -11.90 -1.64 -33.21
N GLU A 22 -12.27 -1.18 -31.99
CA GLU A 22 -13.63 -0.69 -31.76
C GLU A 22 -13.77 0.60 -30.93
N ILE A 23 -12.78 1.00 -30.17
CA ILE A 23 -12.88 2.20 -29.34
C ILE A 23 -11.77 3.17 -29.72
N ASP A 24 -12.15 4.31 -30.27
CA ASP A 24 -11.27 5.47 -30.47
C ASP A 24 -12.01 6.71 -29.95
N HIS A 25 -11.90 6.94 -28.64
CA HIS A 25 -12.56 8.07 -27.98
C HIS A 25 -11.55 9.01 -27.35
N SER A 26 -11.79 10.30 -27.58
CA SER A 26 -11.03 11.38 -26.97
C SER A 26 -11.89 12.10 -25.94
N PHE A 27 -11.39 12.22 -24.72
CA PHE A 27 -12.02 12.97 -23.64
C PHE A 27 -11.21 14.23 -23.40
N ALA A 28 -11.84 15.40 -23.49
CA ALA A 28 -11.21 16.65 -23.09
C ALA A 28 -11.02 16.64 -21.56
N LEU A 29 -9.79 16.89 -21.11
CA LEU A 29 -9.47 17.04 -19.70
C LEU A 29 -9.46 18.54 -19.38
N SER A 30 -10.54 19.04 -18.81
CA SER A 30 -10.59 20.39 -18.25
C SER A 30 -10.25 20.35 -16.77
N GLN A 31 -9.51 21.36 -16.29
CA GLN A 31 -9.21 21.56 -14.87
C GLN A 31 -8.31 20.45 -14.22
N MET A 32 -7.37 19.91 -14.94
CA MET A 32 -6.41 18.96 -14.38
C MET A 32 -5.45 19.62 -13.37
N GLU A 33 -5.19 20.91 -13.50
CA GLU A 33 -4.29 21.65 -12.59
C GLU A 33 -4.78 21.67 -11.12
N PRO A 34 -6.05 21.97 -10.80
CA PRO A 34 -6.57 21.85 -9.44
C PRO A 34 -6.49 20.43 -8.88
N VAL A 35 -6.76 19.41 -9.71
CA VAL A 35 -6.66 17.99 -9.32
C VAL A 35 -5.21 17.61 -9.02
N ALA A 36 -4.27 18.00 -9.90
CA ALA A 36 -2.86 17.78 -9.71
C ALA A 36 -2.35 18.45 -8.42
N ARG A 37 -2.78 19.68 -8.15
CA ARG A 37 -2.42 20.41 -6.92
C ARG A 37 -2.95 19.74 -5.67
N ALA A 38 -4.20 19.27 -5.68
CA ALA A 38 -4.78 18.53 -4.56
C ALA A 38 -4.02 17.21 -4.31
N LEU A 39 -3.64 16.51 -5.37
CA LEU A 39 -2.84 15.29 -5.29
C LEU A 39 -1.44 15.56 -4.73
N ASP A 40 -0.79 16.66 -5.15
CA ASP A 40 0.52 17.05 -4.62
C ASP A 40 0.48 17.33 -3.12
N LEU A 41 -0.55 18.02 -2.65
CA LEU A 41 -0.74 18.28 -1.22
C LEU A 41 -0.93 16.97 -0.44
N CYS A 42 -1.74 16.07 -0.96
CA CYS A 42 -1.95 14.75 -0.36
C CYS A 42 -0.66 13.93 -0.33
N ILE A 43 0.10 13.91 -1.42
CA ILE A 43 1.40 13.21 -1.49
C ILE A 43 2.41 13.84 -0.53
N ALA A 44 2.46 15.17 -0.41
CA ALA A 44 3.36 15.85 0.51
C ALA A 44 3.04 15.51 1.97
N ASP A 45 1.76 15.46 2.31
CA ASP A 45 1.32 15.06 3.65
C ASP A 45 1.65 13.59 3.97
N LEU A 46 1.37 12.68 3.04
CA LEU A 46 1.76 11.27 3.18
C LEU A 46 3.27 11.10 3.32
N ARG A 47 4.07 11.82 2.53
CA ARG A 47 5.53 11.80 2.65
C ARG A 47 6.00 12.25 4.03
N LYS A 48 5.40 13.30 4.57
CA LYS A 48 5.70 13.79 5.91
C LYS A 48 5.37 12.75 6.98
N VAL A 49 4.18 12.13 6.90
CA VAL A 49 3.75 11.07 7.83
C VAL A 49 4.67 9.85 7.75
N TRP A 50 5.13 9.49 6.56
CA TRP A 50 5.98 8.32 6.32
C TRP A 50 7.48 8.65 6.38
N ASN A 51 7.85 9.89 6.68
CA ASN A 51 9.22 10.38 6.72
C ASN A 51 10.02 10.09 5.42
N ILE A 52 9.36 10.22 4.28
CA ILE A 52 9.98 10.07 2.96
C ILE A 52 10.59 11.41 2.58
N THR A 53 11.91 11.49 2.51
CA THR A 53 12.62 12.71 2.11
C THR A 53 12.59 12.90 0.59
N ASP A 54 12.69 14.16 0.13
CA ASP A 54 12.70 14.49 -1.31
C ASP A 54 13.91 13.94 -2.08
N ALA A 55 14.96 13.53 -1.36
CA ALA A 55 16.12 12.86 -1.94
C ALA A 55 15.81 11.42 -2.42
N ALA A 56 14.74 10.82 -1.93
CA ALA A 56 14.28 9.51 -2.37
C ALA A 56 13.47 9.66 -3.65
N LYS A 57 14.13 9.64 -4.81
CA LYS A 57 13.47 9.46 -6.11
C LYS A 57 12.74 8.12 -6.22
N ASP A 58 13.15 7.18 -5.40
CA ASP A 58 12.52 5.88 -5.18
C ASP A 58 12.02 5.81 -3.74
N ILE A 59 11.13 4.88 -3.48
CA ILE A 59 10.65 4.56 -2.11
C ILE A 59 11.89 4.51 -1.20
N GLY A 60 12.00 5.47 -0.31
CA GLY A 60 13.15 5.57 0.61
C GLY A 60 13.40 4.27 1.38
N PRO A 61 14.48 4.19 2.16
CA PRO A 61 14.78 2.98 2.90
C PRO A 61 13.53 2.53 3.66
N THR A 62 13.12 1.29 3.43
CA THR A 62 11.93 0.69 4.05
C THR A 62 12.34 -0.22 5.17
N ALA A 63 11.50 -0.33 6.19
CA ALA A 63 11.67 -1.36 7.19
C ALA A 63 11.64 -2.75 6.55
N THR A 64 12.42 -3.67 7.12
CA THR A 64 12.45 -5.07 6.67
C THR A 64 11.90 -5.99 7.75
N PRO A 65 11.05 -6.96 7.41
CA PRO A 65 10.55 -7.91 8.39
C PRO A 65 11.71 -8.77 8.94
N LYS A 66 11.70 -9.05 10.25
CA LYS A 66 12.72 -9.91 10.89
C LYS A 66 12.59 -11.38 10.52
N ALA A 67 11.40 -11.79 10.05
CA ALA A 67 11.12 -13.12 9.53
C ALA A 67 10.17 -13.00 8.32
N PRO A 68 10.09 -13.99 7.43
CA PRO A 68 9.13 -13.97 6.33
C PRO A 68 7.71 -13.71 6.84
N LEU A 69 6.97 -12.81 6.20
CA LEU A 69 5.65 -12.41 6.70
C LEU A 69 4.69 -13.58 6.87
N PHE A 70 4.75 -14.57 6.00
CA PHE A 70 3.90 -15.76 6.08
C PHE A 70 4.13 -16.58 7.38
N SER A 71 5.33 -16.50 7.99
CA SER A 71 5.63 -17.23 9.22
C SER A 71 4.92 -16.70 10.46
N TYR A 72 4.32 -15.52 10.36
CA TYR A 72 3.49 -14.97 11.43
C TYR A 72 2.04 -15.45 11.38
N PHE A 73 1.65 -16.17 10.32
CA PHE A 73 0.31 -16.69 10.10
C PHE A 73 0.28 -18.19 10.34
N GLU A 74 -0.71 -18.64 11.10
CA GLU A 74 -0.93 -20.06 11.43
C GLU A 74 -2.27 -20.51 10.85
N SER A 75 -2.47 -21.79 10.62
CA SER A 75 -3.76 -22.33 10.13
C SER A 75 -4.92 -22.01 11.08
N ALA A 76 -4.65 -21.93 12.39
CA ALA A 76 -5.62 -21.56 13.41
C ALA A 76 -6.06 -20.09 13.34
N ASP A 77 -5.32 -19.23 12.63
CA ASP A 77 -5.68 -17.82 12.45
C ASP A 77 -6.80 -17.62 11.43
N TYR A 78 -7.15 -18.67 10.69
CA TYR A 78 -8.23 -18.56 9.71
C TYR A 78 -9.55 -18.28 10.40
N PRO A 79 -10.23 -17.14 10.11
CA PRO A 79 -11.48 -16.80 10.80
C PRO A 79 -12.55 -17.89 10.56
N THR A 80 -13.17 -18.38 11.62
CA THR A 80 -14.16 -19.46 11.51
C THR A 80 -15.34 -19.12 10.61
N VAL A 81 -15.75 -17.85 10.57
CA VAL A 81 -16.81 -17.36 9.68
C VAL A 81 -16.36 -17.46 8.22
N ALA A 82 -15.11 -17.09 7.94
CA ALA A 82 -14.52 -17.18 6.60
C ALA A 82 -14.36 -18.65 6.17
N ALA A 83 -13.91 -19.52 7.07
CA ALA A 83 -13.77 -20.96 6.80
C ALA A 83 -15.10 -21.63 6.46
N ARG A 84 -16.18 -21.30 7.21
CA ARG A 84 -17.53 -21.83 6.94
C ARG A 84 -18.10 -21.35 5.61
N GLY A 85 -17.73 -20.16 5.18
CA GLY A 85 -18.14 -19.57 3.90
C GLY A 85 -17.15 -19.84 2.74
N GLU A 86 -16.18 -20.74 2.95
CA GLU A 86 -15.14 -21.06 1.97
C GLU A 86 -14.46 -19.81 1.36
N ALA A 87 -14.34 -18.76 2.18
CA ALA A 87 -13.87 -17.46 1.76
C ALA A 87 -12.37 -17.50 1.49
N THR A 88 -11.93 -17.21 0.30
CA THR A 88 -10.52 -17.08 -0.10
C THR A 88 -10.27 -15.73 -0.73
N GLY A 89 -9.04 -15.25 -0.71
CA GLY A 89 -8.73 -13.96 -1.36
C GLY A 89 -7.34 -13.44 -1.03
N THR A 90 -7.03 -12.31 -1.62
CA THR A 90 -5.76 -11.62 -1.38
C THR A 90 -6.01 -10.22 -0.82
N VAL A 91 -5.45 -9.95 0.33
CA VAL A 91 -5.47 -8.64 0.99
C VAL A 91 -4.20 -7.89 0.63
N ALA A 92 -4.29 -6.66 0.16
CA ALA A 92 -3.13 -5.77 0.08
C ALA A 92 -3.16 -4.78 1.26
N LEU A 93 -2.01 -4.64 1.91
CA LEU A 93 -1.84 -3.86 3.13
C LEU A 93 -0.74 -2.82 2.96
N VAL A 94 -0.93 -1.68 3.61
CA VAL A 94 0.14 -0.75 3.96
C VAL A 94 0.33 -0.78 5.46
N THR A 95 1.56 -1.01 5.89
CA THR A 95 1.94 -1.08 7.30
C THR A 95 2.92 0.05 7.57
N LEU A 96 2.63 0.91 8.56
CA LEU A 96 3.57 1.89 9.08
C LEU A 96 4.36 1.27 10.22
N ILE A 97 5.67 1.35 10.12
CA ILE A 97 6.63 0.84 11.10
C ILE A 97 7.32 2.02 11.77
N ASP A 98 7.37 2.02 13.09
CA ASP A 98 8.04 3.04 13.88
C ASP A 98 9.57 2.83 13.95
N GLU A 99 10.26 3.74 14.59
CA GLU A 99 11.72 3.74 14.79
C GLU A 99 12.19 2.56 15.64
N ALA A 100 11.31 1.95 16.43
CA ALA A 100 11.59 0.76 17.23
C ALA A 100 11.35 -0.55 16.46
N GLY A 101 10.91 -0.49 15.19
CA GLY A 101 10.56 -1.65 14.38
C GLY A 101 9.22 -2.29 14.76
N LYS A 102 8.33 -1.55 15.43
CA LYS A 102 6.97 -1.98 15.74
C LYS A 102 6.00 -1.44 14.72
N VAL A 103 4.89 -2.15 14.54
CA VAL A 103 3.78 -1.69 13.71
C VAL A 103 3.03 -0.58 14.43
N ALA A 104 3.10 0.63 13.90
CA ALA A 104 2.36 1.80 14.38
C ALA A 104 0.93 1.85 13.81
N SER A 105 0.76 1.38 12.57
CA SER A 105 -0.55 1.33 11.90
C SER A 105 -0.55 0.28 10.80
N CYS A 106 -1.72 -0.31 10.55
CA CYS A 106 -1.97 -1.21 9.42
C CYS A 106 -3.26 -0.77 8.71
N MET A 107 -3.20 -0.69 7.39
CA MET A 107 -4.29 -0.23 6.54
C MET A 107 -4.50 -1.20 5.38
N VAL A 108 -5.73 -1.62 5.16
CA VAL A 108 -6.11 -2.40 3.97
C VAL A 108 -6.25 -1.44 2.79
N THR A 109 -5.44 -1.64 1.75
CA THR A 109 -5.49 -0.85 0.51
C THR A 109 -6.23 -1.57 -0.61
N GLN A 110 -6.32 -2.91 -0.52
CA GLN A 110 -7.14 -3.71 -1.40
C GLN A 110 -7.76 -4.84 -0.58
N THR A 111 -9.08 -4.90 -0.57
CA THR A 111 -9.84 -5.95 0.14
C THR A 111 -9.70 -7.30 -0.56
N SER A 112 -9.74 -8.37 0.23
CA SER A 112 -9.88 -9.75 -0.25
C SER A 112 -11.30 -10.04 -0.76
N GLY A 113 -12.27 -9.14 -0.51
CA GLY A 113 -13.69 -9.38 -0.66
C GLY A 113 -14.39 -9.83 0.64
N TYR A 114 -13.62 -10.09 1.68
CA TYR A 114 -14.14 -10.57 2.97
C TYR A 114 -13.55 -9.78 4.13
N ALA A 115 -14.38 -9.00 4.80
CA ALA A 115 -13.95 -8.12 5.90
C ALA A 115 -13.26 -8.88 7.05
N SER A 116 -13.63 -10.15 7.30
CA SER A 116 -12.99 -10.99 8.31
C SER A 116 -11.55 -11.35 7.99
N LEU A 117 -11.23 -11.64 6.72
CA LEU A 117 -9.86 -11.90 6.26
C LEU A 117 -9.03 -10.62 6.29
N ASP A 118 -9.61 -9.50 5.88
CA ASP A 118 -8.98 -8.20 5.87
C ASP A 118 -8.58 -7.76 7.28
N ALA A 119 -9.53 -7.82 8.22
CA ALA A 119 -9.31 -7.47 9.63
C ALA A 119 -8.26 -8.40 10.29
N GLN A 120 -8.35 -9.71 10.04
CA GLN A 120 -7.43 -10.68 10.61
C GLN A 120 -5.99 -10.46 10.10
N SER A 121 -5.83 -10.10 8.82
CA SER A 121 -4.51 -9.80 8.25
C SER A 121 -3.83 -8.66 9.00
N CYS A 122 -4.53 -7.55 9.22
CA CYS A 122 -3.99 -6.42 9.97
C CYS A 122 -3.74 -6.77 11.45
N ALA A 123 -4.65 -7.53 12.09
CA ALA A 123 -4.50 -7.93 13.48
C ALA A 123 -3.22 -8.76 13.70
N ILE A 124 -2.98 -9.76 12.86
CA ILE A 124 -1.77 -10.61 12.94
C ILE A 124 -0.51 -9.78 12.73
N ILE A 125 -0.45 -8.99 11.66
CA ILE A 125 0.71 -8.16 11.36
C ILE A 125 0.99 -7.19 12.50
N THR A 126 -0.02 -6.53 13.04
CA THR A 126 0.12 -5.55 14.11
C THR A 126 0.67 -6.19 15.40
N VAL A 127 0.19 -7.38 15.76
CA VAL A 127 0.53 -8.01 17.04
C VAL A 127 1.81 -8.82 16.96
N ARG A 128 1.99 -9.60 15.89
CA ARG A 128 3.07 -10.60 15.80
C ARG A 128 4.27 -10.16 14.99
N ALA A 129 4.07 -9.39 13.92
CA ALA A 129 5.18 -9.05 13.04
C ALA A 129 6.20 -8.14 13.72
N LYS A 130 7.47 -8.41 13.46
CA LYS A 130 8.60 -7.63 13.95
C LYS A 130 9.47 -7.20 12.77
N PHE A 131 9.96 -5.97 12.85
CA PHE A 131 10.71 -5.37 11.77
C PHE A 131 12.05 -4.83 12.26
N ASN A 132 13.01 -4.76 11.35
CA ASN A 132 14.14 -3.86 11.47
C ASN A 132 13.66 -2.52 10.93
N PRO A 133 13.76 -1.40 11.68
CA PRO A 133 13.31 -0.10 11.20
C PRO A 133 14.13 0.35 9.99
N ALA A 134 13.57 1.25 9.20
CA ALA A 134 14.34 1.94 8.18
C ALA A 134 15.47 2.76 8.82
N ILE A 135 16.58 2.91 8.12
CA ILE A 135 17.69 3.74 8.55
C ILE A 135 17.83 4.91 7.58
N VAL A 136 17.68 6.12 8.08
CA VAL A 136 17.87 7.38 7.35
C VAL A 136 18.97 8.16 8.05
N ASP A 137 19.99 8.55 7.32
CA ASP A 137 21.16 9.26 7.87
C ASP A 137 21.76 8.59 9.12
N GLY A 138 21.83 7.26 9.11
CA GLY A 138 22.37 6.46 10.21
C GLY A 138 21.45 6.34 11.43
N LYS A 139 20.23 6.83 11.38
CA LYS A 139 19.26 6.80 12.48
C LYS A 139 18.02 6.00 12.10
N PRO A 140 17.42 5.25 13.07
CA PRO A 140 16.13 4.64 12.86
C PRO A 140 15.05 5.68 12.49
N ALA A 141 14.23 5.35 11.51
CA ALA A 141 13.17 6.23 11.00
C ALA A 141 11.89 5.45 10.75
N LYS A 142 10.77 6.14 10.85
CA LYS A 142 9.46 5.61 10.43
C LYS A 142 9.48 5.32 8.94
N SER A 143 8.79 4.25 8.55
CA SER A 143 8.66 3.90 7.14
C SER A 143 7.37 3.15 6.85
N GLY A 144 6.91 3.24 5.62
CA GLY A 144 5.79 2.44 5.12
C GLY A 144 6.30 1.19 4.40
N MET A 145 5.57 0.08 4.55
CA MET A 145 5.79 -1.14 3.79
C MET A 145 4.48 -1.62 3.20
N THR A 146 4.51 -2.00 1.92
CA THR A 146 3.38 -2.66 1.26
C THR A 146 3.55 -4.16 1.31
N SER A 147 2.47 -4.90 1.52
CA SER A 147 2.47 -6.36 1.51
C SER A 147 1.17 -6.91 0.95
N ARG A 148 1.20 -8.18 0.52
CA ARG A 148 0.03 -8.92 0.09
C ARG A 148 -0.03 -10.24 0.83
N ILE A 149 -1.18 -10.52 1.43
CA ILE A 149 -1.47 -11.75 2.16
C ILE A 149 -2.53 -12.52 1.39
N ARG A 150 -2.18 -13.72 0.96
CA ARG A 150 -3.12 -14.61 0.28
C ARG A 150 -3.69 -15.62 1.27
N TRP A 151 -5.00 -15.60 1.43
CA TRP A 151 -5.75 -16.57 2.22
C TRP A 151 -6.23 -17.70 1.31
N MET A 152 -5.91 -18.91 1.70
CA MET A 152 -6.37 -20.15 1.08
C MET A 152 -6.92 -21.04 2.19
N LEU A 153 -7.94 -21.84 1.89
CA LEU A 153 -8.46 -22.82 2.85
C LEU A 153 -7.35 -23.77 3.29
N PRO A 154 -7.27 -24.07 4.58
CA PRO A 154 -6.28 -24.99 5.14
C PRO A 154 -6.43 -26.42 4.61
#